data_70f62b9191a4ca990a923f7f1b721b2c
#
_entry.id   70f62b9191a4ca990a923f7f1b721b2c
#
_cell.length_a   1.000
_cell.length_b   1.000
_cell.length_c   1.000
_cell.angle_alpha   90.00
_cell.angle_beta   90.00
_cell.angle_gamma   90.00
#
_symmetry.space_group_name_H-M   'P 1'
#
loop_
_entity.id
_entity.type
_entity.pdbx_description
1 polymer ?
#
loop_
_entity_poly.entity_id
_entity_poly.type
_entity_poly.pdbx_seq_one_letter_code
_entity_poly.pdbx_strand_id
1 'polypeptide(L)'
;MKNLKKTLVFILGLIVTLGMLGACSSKKEEMKSSDGKTVIEKLSIGFVPSREPSEIVTATEPLKELLKAQLAKSGYDVKNIDITVGTSFEAVGEGLNAGTLDVGFIPAGTYVLYRNGAEVLLTATRKGLSIDDASAKAWNDNKPTKKADTQATSYRSLLIAGPSEKGQAIAKKVNAGETLTWDDVKDLKWSVMNPTSPAGYIYPTLWLNKTFGKTIKDLGNNAVISDSYGSAFARLASGQVDVLATYADARTDQEKKWNESYSREMSIWEETNVIGVTDAIYNDTVSVSKKSKTVTPEFKTALANALMEIAKTEEGKKVIAVYSHEGYQLAKDADYDNEAKAQDIVKNLK
;
A
#
# COMPACT_ATOMS: atom_id res chain seq x y z
N MET A 1 -24.59 72.64 44.77
CA MET A 1 -25.89 73.02 44.20
C MET A 1 -26.52 71.73 43.64
N LYS A 2 -27.43 71.23 44.35
CA LYS A 2 -28.85 71.00 43.93
C LYS A 2 -28.98 69.98 42.80
N ASN A 3 -29.72 68.92 42.81
CA ASN A 3 -30.79 68.32 43.61
C ASN A 3 -30.99 66.93 43.05
N LEU A 4 -31.11 65.87 43.77
CA LEU A 4 -32.26 65.32 44.54
C LEU A 4 -33.41 64.72 43.70
N LYS A 5 -33.60 63.42 43.97
CA LYS A 5 -34.86 62.63 43.89
C LYS A 5 -35.33 62.19 42.51
N LYS A 6 -35.67 60.93 42.30
CA LYS A 6 -36.74 60.18 42.98
C LYS A 6 -36.58 58.66 42.79
N THR A 7 -36.75 57.96 43.87
CA THR A 7 -37.15 56.61 44.11
C THR A 7 -38.47 56.26 43.43
N LEU A 8 -38.56 55.11 42.79
CA LEU A 8 -39.85 54.36 42.80
C LEU A 8 -39.56 52.87 42.80
N VAL A 9 -39.97 52.24 43.83
CA VAL A 9 -40.01 50.79 44.08
C VAL A 9 -41.20 50.22 43.31
N PHE A 10 -40.99 49.10 42.59
CA PHE A 10 -42.10 48.13 42.41
C PHE A 10 -41.54 46.71 42.56
N ILE A 11 -42.16 46.00 43.43
CA ILE A 11 -41.96 44.62 43.87
C ILE A 11 -42.79 43.72 42.98
N LEU A 12 -42.30 42.49 42.90
CA LEU A 12 -42.94 41.20 42.58
C LEU A 12 -42.71 40.60 41.17
N GLY A 13 -42.22 39.41 41.21
CA GLY A 13 -42.28 38.44 40.13
C GLY A 13 -41.21 37.38 40.19
N LEU A 14 -41.15 36.64 41.31
CA LEU A 14 -40.37 35.45 41.44
C LEU A 14 -40.98 34.36 40.52
N ILE A 15 -40.39 34.11 39.35
CA ILE A 15 -40.61 32.89 38.55
C ILE A 15 -39.28 32.18 38.39
N VAL A 16 -39.14 31.14 39.19
CA VAL A 16 -38.09 30.10 39.02
C VAL A 16 -38.45 29.29 37.81
N THR A 17 -37.83 29.57 36.66
CA THR A 17 -37.80 28.64 35.56
C THR A 17 -36.48 27.89 35.64
N LEU A 18 -36.54 26.67 36.19
CA LEU A 18 -35.51 25.65 35.97
C LEU A 18 -35.44 25.39 34.46
N GLY A 19 -34.55 26.11 33.78
CA GLY A 19 -34.15 25.78 32.43
C GLY A 19 -33.23 24.55 32.49
N MET A 20 -33.77 23.40 32.13
CA MET A 20 -32.99 22.22 31.79
C MET A 20 -31.94 22.61 30.73
N LEU A 21 -30.70 22.64 31.13
CA LEU A 21 -29.58 22.57 30.20
C LEU A 21 -29.59 21.17 29.56
N GLY A 22 -30.47 21.00 28.59
CA GLY A 22 -30.36 19.92 27.65
C GLY A 22 -29.07 20.10 26.91
N ALA A 23 -28.05 19.25 27.21
CA ALA A 23 -26.92 19.06 26.36
C ALA A 23 -27.45 18.54 25.02
N CYS A 24 -27.73 19.42 24.09
CA CYS A 24 -27.88 19.05 22.67
C CYS A 24 -26.52 18.60 22.18
N SER A 25 -26.20 17.32 22.38
CA SER A 25 -25.34 16.62 21.49
C SER A 25 -26.00 16.69 20.11
N SER A 26 -25.56 17.60 19.27
CA SER A 26 -26.01 17.70 17.90
C SER A 26 -25.49 16.43 17.16
N LYS A 27 -26.29 15.36 17.24
CA LYS A 27 -26.19 14.33 16.22
C LYS A 27 -26.42 15.05 14.89
N LYS A 28 -25.34 15.14 14.07
CA LYS A 28 -25.46 15.61 12.71
C LYS A 28 -26.51 14.71 12.05
N GLU A 29 -27.65 15.25 11.66
CA GLU A 29 -28.65 14.49 10.92
C GLU A 29 -27.99 13.99 9.63
N GLU A 30 -27.93 12.67 9.48
CA GLU A 30 -27.48 12.06 8.25
C GLU A 30 -28.46 12.38 7.13
N MET A 31 -27.96 12.95 6.04
CA MET A 31 -28.79 13.17 4.86
C MET A 31 -29.31 11.83 4.34
N LYS A 32 -30.61 11.71 4.16
CA LYS A 32 -31.25 10.52 3.57
C LYS A 32 -31.71 10.82 2.15
N SER A 33 -31.50 9.84 1.27
CA SER A 33 -32.07 9.84 -0.08
C SER A 33 -33.57 9.56 -0.06
N SER A 34 -34.24 9.74 -1.19
CA SER A 34 -35.69 9.48 -1.33
C SER A 34 -36.10 8.03 -1.01
N ASP A 35 -35.17 7.10 -1.12
CA ASP A 35 -35.33 5.67 -0.79
C ASP A 35 -34.79 5.29 0.61
N GLY A 36 -34.53 6.32 1.46
CA GLY A 36 -34.17 6.16 2.88
C GLY A 36 -32.70 5.81 3.15
N LYS A 37 -31.84 5.75 2.12
CA LYS A 37 -30.41 5.44 2.28
C LYS A 37 -29.64 6.66 2.81
N THR A 38 -28.57 6.42 3.57
CA THR A 38 -27.63 7.47 3.98
C THR A 38 -26.86 7.98 2.78
N VAL A 39 -26.95 9.27 2.50
CA VAL A 39 -26.27 9.92 1.37
C VAL A 39 -24.82 10.22 1.73
N ILE A 40 -23.91 9.80 0.87
CA ILE A 40 -22.49 10.17 0.88
C ILE A 40 -22.22 10.95 -0.40
N GLU A 41 -22.01 12.27 -0.27
CA GLU A 41 -21.79 13.14 -1.41
C GLU A 41 -20.52 12.79 -2.16
N LYS A 42 -19.44 12.43 -1.43
CA LYS A 42 -18.15 12.11 -2.00
C LYS A 42 -17.38 11.11 -1.16
N LEU A 43 -16.75 10.13 -1.81
CA LEU A 43 -15.75 9.23 -1.25
C LEU A 43 -14.45 9.37 -2.03
N SER A 44 -13.37 9.77 -1.36
CA SER A 44 -12.06 10.00 -1.96
C SER A 44 -11.15 8.81 -1.70
N ILE A 45 -10.67 8.16 -2.77
CA ILE A 45 -9.84 6.96 -2.71
C ILE A 45 -8.47 7.23 -3.34
N GLY A 46 -7.39 6.93 -2.61
CA GLY A 46 -6.02 7.06 -3.08
C GLY A 46 -5.35 5.71 -3.31
N PHE A 47 -4.60 5.60 -4.39
CA PHE A 47 -3.74 4.47 -4.72
C PHE A 47 -2.27 4.91 -4.73
N VAL A 48 -1.36 4.07 -4.21
CA VAL A 48 0.09 4.34 -4.33
C VAL A 48 0.60 4.02 -5.74
N PRO A 49 1.63 4.75 -6.24
CA PRO A 49 2.16 4.55 -7.59
C PRO A 49 3.15 3.36 -7.63
N SER A 50 2.70 2.16 -7.25
CA SER A 50 3.52 0.95 -7.36
C SER A 50 3.62 0.40 -8.79
N ARG A 51 2.76 0.87 -9.69
CA ARG A 51 2.77 0.65 -11.14
C ARG A 51 2.62 1.98 -11.86
N GLU A 52 2.66 1.96 -13.19
CA GLU A 52 2.43 3.17 -13.99
C GLU A 52 1.06 3.79 -13.64
N PRO A 53 0.99 5.08 -13.31
CA PRO A 53 -0.25 5.72 -12.86
C PRO A 53 -1.43 5.53 -13.82
N SER A 54 -1.19 5.56 -15.13
CA SER A 54 -2.22 5.32 -16.15
C SER A 54 -2.79 3.90 -16.12
N GLU A 55 -1.98 2.91 -15.79
CA GLU A 55 -2.44 1.52 -15.61
C GLU A 55 -3.36 1.41 -14.40
N ILE A 56 -2.96 2.05 -13.28
CA ILE A 56 -3.76 2.03 -12.04
C ILE A 56 -5.11 2.71 -12.28
N VAL A 57 -5.12 3.91 -12.85
CA VAL A 57 -6.36 4.65 -13.13
C VAL A 57 -7.30 3.81 -14.01
N THR A 58 -6.77 3.25 -15.10
CA THR A 58 -7.57 2.44 -16.03
C THR A 58 -8.15 1.19 -15.37
N ALA A 59 -7.32 0.46 -14.61
CA ALA A 59 -7.73 -0.78 -13.95
C ALA A 59 -8.75 -0.54 -12.83
N THR A 60 -8.67 0.61 -12.14
CA THR A 60 -9.51 0.91 -10.97
C THR A 60 -10.78 1.68 -11.31
N GLU A 61 -10.93 2.18 -12.53
CA GLU A 61 -12.14 2.93 -12.92
C GLU A 61 -13.46 2.16 -12.67
N PRO A 62 -13.57 0.84 -12.96
CA PRO A 62 -14.78 0.08 -12.68
C PRO A 62 -15.10 -0.02 -11.17
N LEU A 63 -14.12 0.19 -10.27
CA LEU A 63 -14.34 0.13 -8.82
C LEU A 63 -15.40 1.12 -8.35
N LYS A 64 -15.55 2.27 -9.01
CA LYS A 64 -16.52 3.31 -8.66
C LYS A 64 -17.95 2.74 -8.67
N GLU A 65 -18.33 2.14 -9.78
CA GLU A 65 -19.70 1.61 -9.93
C GLU A 65 -19.90 0.33 -9.11
N LEU A 66 -18.89 -0.52 -9.00
CA LEU A 66 -18.92 -1.71 -8.15
C LEU A 66 -19.12 -1.34 -6.67
N LEU A 67 -18.41 -0.32 -6.17
CA LEU A 67 -18.57 0.16 -4.80
C LEU A 67 -19.93 0.79 -4.58
N LYS A 68 -20.40 1.67 -5.46
CA LYS A 68 -21.75 2.25 -5.36
C LYS A 68 -22.81 1.16 -5.26
N ALA A 69 -22.74 0.16 -6.16
CA ALA A 69 -23.70 -0.94 -6.19
C ALA A 69 -23.69 -1.79 -4.90
N GLN A 70 -22.51 -2.08 -4.34
CA GLN A 70 -22.42 -2.87 -3.11
C GLN A 70 -22.81 -2.04 -1.87
N LEU A 71 -22.39 -0.78 -1.77
CA LEU A 71 -22.74 0.10 -0.68
C LEU A 71 -24.24 0.43 -0.66
N ALA A 72 -24.88 0.50 -1.84
CA ALA A 72 -26.32 0.65 -1.92
C ALA A 72 -27.10 -0.51 -1.26
N LYS A 73 -26.58 -1.74 -1.31
CA LYS A 73 -27.15 -2.91 -0.61
C LYS A 73 -27.04 -2.79 0.92
N SER A 74 -26.07 -2.01 1.38
CA SER A 74 -25.82 -1.75 2.80
C SER A 74 -26.48 -0.46 3.30
N GLY A 75 -27.37 0.14 2.49
CA GLY A 75 -28.14 1.33 2.89
C GLY A 75 -27.42 2.66 2.67
N TYR A 76 -26.40 2.71 1.79
CA TYR A 76 -25.68 3.93 1.44
C TYR A 76 -25.93 4.33 -0.02
N ASP A 77 -26.10 5.63 -0.25
CA ASP A 77 -26.18 6.22 -1.59
C ASP A 77 -24.96 7.13 -1.82
N VAL A 78 -23.93 6.57 -2.45
CA VAL A 78 -22.68 7.29 -2.73
C VAL A 78 -22.79 8.00 -4.06
N LYS A 79 -22.86 9.34 -4.06
CA LYS A 79 -23.02 10.15 -5.27
C LYS A 79 -21.78 10.13 -6.15
N ASN A 80 -20.62 10.44 -5.54
CA ASN A 80 -19.36 10.52 -6.27
C ASN A 80 -18.28 9.69 -5.59
N ILE A 81 -17.47 9.00 -6.39
CA ILE A 81 -16.25 8.34 -5.97
C ILE A 81 -15.11 8.89 -6.81
N ASP A 82 -14.17 9.58 -6.14
CA ASP A 82 -12.96 10.06 -6.78
C ASP A 82 -11.82 9.08 -6.50
N ILE A 83 -11.21 8.57 -7.57
CA ILE A 83 -10.02 7.73 -7.50
C ILE A 83 -8.84 8.54 -7.98
N THR A 84 -7.77 8.60 -7.17
CA THR A 84 -6.53 9.28 -7.52
C THR A 84 -5.34 8.35 -7.29
N VAL A 85 -4.29 8.53 -8.10
CA VAL A 85 -2.99 7.92 -7.87
C VAL A 85 -2.07 8.98 -7.29
N GLY A 86 -1.49 8.70 -6.13
CA GLY A 86 -0.55 9.63 -5.49
C GLY A 86 0.74 9.79 -6.30
N THR A 87 1.44 10.89 -6.08
CA THR A 87 2.76 11.13 -6.68
C THR A 87 3.86 10.32 -6.00
N SER A 88 3.63 9.87 -4.77
CA SER A 88 4.49 8.96 -4.01
C SER A 88 3.67 8.14 -3.02
N PHE A 89 4.30 7.16 -2.39
CA PHE A 89 3.69 6.35 -1.34
C PHE A 89 3.32 7.20 -0.13
N GLU A 90 4.21 8.13 0.24
CA GLU A 90 4.01 9.08 1.32
C GLU A 90 2.83 10.03 1.06
N ALA A 91 2.68 10.51 -0.18
CA ALA A 91 1.60 11.43 -0.53
C ALA A 91 0.22 10.82 -0.26
N VAL A 92 0.05 9.53 -0.48
CA VAL A 92 -1.19 8.81 -0.15
C VAL A 92 -1.35 8.65 1.36
N GLY A 93 -0.27 8.29 2.07
CA GLY A 93 -0.26 8.20 3.53
C GLY A 93 -0.56 9.54 4.21
N GLU A 94 0.02 10.63 3.72
CA GLU A 94 -0.26 11.99 4.19
C GLU A 94 -1.71 12.40 3.90
N GLY A 95 -2.24 12.03 2.73
CA GLY A 95 -3.64 12.26 2.38
C GLY A 95 -4.61 11.61 3.38
N LEU A 96 -4.35 10.37 3.79
CA LEU A 96 -5.09 9.70 4.85
C LEU A 96 -4.91 10.39 6.21
N ASN A 97 -3.66 10.71 6.57
CA ASN A 97 -3.36 11.37 7.84
C ASN A 97 -3.97 12.78 7.94
N ALA A 98 -4.08 13.50 6.83
CA ALA A 98 -4.71 14.82 6.76
C ALA A 98 -6.23 14.77 6.66
N GLY A 99 -6.82 13.66 6.19
CA GLY A 99 -8.26 13.51 5.93
C GLY A 99 -8.69 14.08 4.57
N THR A 100 -7.74 14.28 3.65
CA THR A 100 -8.01 14.65 2.24
C THR A 100 -8.35 13.43 1.39
N LEU A 101 -7.92 12.25 1.83
CA LEU A 101 -8.36 10.95 1.33
C LEU A 101 -9.17 10.25 2.43
N ASP A 102 -10.27 9.64 2.06
CA ASP A 102 -11.10 8.82 2.94
C ASP A 102 -10.57 7.39 3.05
N VAL A 103 -10.12 6.84 1.92
CA VAL A 103 -9.64 5.46 1.76
C VAL A 103 -8.30 5.47 1.03
N GLY A 104 -7.39 4.61 1.42
CA GLY A 104 -6.11 4.43 0.75
C GLY A 104 -5.76 2.96 0.56
N PHE A 105 -5.35 2.61 -0.66
CA PHE A 105 -4.73 1.33 -0.98
C PHE A 105 -3.23 1.53 -0.89
N ILE A 106 -2.65 1.10 0.24
CA ILE A 106 -1.27 1.41 0.62
C ILE A 106 -0.55 0.16 1.14
N PRO A 107 0.77 0.04 0.89
CA PRO A 107 1.52 -1.07 1.48
C PRO A 107 1.64 -0.94 2.99
N ALA A 108 1.90 -2.07 3.65
CA ALA A 108 2.09 -2.15 5.08
C ALA A 108 3.09 -1.10 5.61
N GLY A 109 4.19 -0.89 4.89
CA GLY A 109 5.21 0.09 5.24
C GLY A 109 4.69 1.52 5.29
N THR A 110 3.87 1.92 4.33
CA THR A 110 3.22 3.24 4.35
C THR A 110 2.19 3.33 5.47
N TYR A 111 1.40 2.26 5.68
CA TYR A 111 0.41 2.22 6.76
C TYR A 111 1.05 2.49 8.12
N VAL A 112 2.12 1.77 8.49
CA VAL A 112 2.72 1.92 9.83
C VAL A 112 3.32 3.30 10.06
N LEU A 113 3.79 4.00 9.03
CA LEU A 113 4.25 5.39 9.15
C LEU A 113 3.13 6.36 9.47
N TYR A 114 1.94 6.13 8.95
CA TYR A 114 0.80 7.02 9.06
C TYR A 114 -0.32 6.48 9.95
N ARG A 115 -0.07 5.38 10.71
CA ARG A 115 -1.05 4.70 11.57
C ARG A 115 -1.70 5.59 12.62
N ASN A 116 -1.09 6.71 12.98
CA ASN A 116 -1.68 7.68 13.90
C ASN A 116 -2.91 8.38 13.29
N GLY A 117 -2.91 8.64 11.99
CA GLY A 117 -4.00 9.29 11.27
C GLY A 117 -4.79 8.34 10.35
N ALA A 118 -4.30 7.14 10.13
CA ALA A 118 -4.94 6.09 9.35
C ALA A 118 -5.29 4.88 10.24
N GLU A 119 -6.34 4.16 9.85
CA GLU A 119 -6.77 2.90 10.48
C GLU A 119 -6.84 1.84 9.38
N VAL A 120 -6.19 0.68 9.61
CA VAL A 120 -6.31 -0.45 8.69
C VAL A 120 -7.72 -1.04 8.78
N LEU A 121 -8.30 -1.29 7.62
CA LEU A 121 -9.61 -1.91 7.49
C LEU A 121 -9.49 -3.36 7.01
N LEU A 122 -8.71 -3.55 5.95
CA LEU A 122 -8.51 -4.83 5.30
C LEU A 122 -7.02 -5.06 5.00
N THR A 123 -6.61 -6.33 5.04
CA THR A 123 -5.38 -6.81 4.41
C THR A 123 -5.72 -7.48 3.08
N ALA A 124 -4.91 -7.22 2.07
CA ALA A 124 -5.02 -7.93 0.79
C ALA A 124 -4.55 -9.37 0.94
N THR A 125 -5.15 -10.27 0.16
CA THR A 125 -4.60 -11.61 -0.06
C THR A 125 -4.06 -11.72 -1.48
N ARG A 126 -3.06 -12.56 -1.70
CA ARG A 126 -2.48 -12.86 -3.01
C ARG A 126 -2.51 -14.35 -3.26
N LYS A 127 -2.46 -14.75 -4.52
CA LYS A 127 -2.13 -16.14 -4.82
C LYS A 127 -0.77 -16.47 -4.25
N GLY A 128 -0.68 -17.60 -3.57
CA GLY A 128 0.60 -18.18 -3.23
C GLY A 128 1.43 -18.44 -4.49
N LEU A 129 2.68 -18.72 -4.30
CA LEU A 129 3.61 -19.06 -5.37
C LEU A 129 3.98 -20.55 -5.27
N SER A 130 4.41 -21.13 -6.39
CA SER A 130 4.94 -22.49 -6.45
C SER A 130 6.19 -22.69 -5.60
N ILE A 131 6.79 -21.60 -5.14
CA ILE A 131 7.92 -21.57 -4.23
C ILE A 131 7.77 -20.43 -3.22
N ASP A 132 8.07 -20.70 -1.96
CA ASP A 132 8.28 -19.71 -0.89
C ASP A 132 9.47 -20.18 -0.04
N ASP A 133 10.69 -19.92 -0.51
CA ASP A 133 11.92 -20.34 0.12
C ASP A 133 12.80 -19.13 0.46
N ALA A 134 13.62 -19.24 1.49
CA ALA A 134 14.57 -18.20 1.89
C ALA A 134 15.88 -18.24 1.05
N SER A 135 16.12 -19.30 0.30
CA SER A 135 17.31 -19.48 -0.54
C SER A 135 17.11 -18.89 -1.94
N ALA A 136 17.97 -17.98 -2.34
CA ALA A 136 17.99 -17.45 -3.70
C ALA A 136 18.17 -18.55 -4.76
N LYS A 137 19.03 -19.53 -4.49
CA LYS A 137 19.27 -20.68 -5.38
C LYS A 137 17.98 -21.49 -5.61
N ALA A 138 17.16 -21.69 -4.59
CA ALA A 138 15.90 -22.41 -4.74
C ALA A 138 14.95 -21.71 -5.74
N TRP A 139 14.90 -20.37 -5.73
CA TRP A 139 14.14 -19.59 -6.72
C TRP A 139 14.68 -19.73 -8.14
N ASN A 140 16.00 -19.86 -8.29
CA ASN A 140 16.64 -20.03 -9.59
C ASN A 140 16.47 -21.44 -10.15
N ASP A 141 16.53 -22.46 -9.30
CA ASP A 141 16.37 -23.87 -9.70
C ASP A 141 14.90 -24.20 -10.08
N ASN A 142 13.92 -23.44 -9.54
CA ASN A 142 12.49 -23.69 -9.72
C ASN A 142 11.78 -22.62 -10.59
N LYS A 143 12.50 -21.87 -11.41
CA LYS A 143 11.92 -20.91 -12.36
C LYS A 143 11.42 -21.60 -13.65
N PRO A 144 10.35 -21.13 -14.29
CA PRO A 144 9.54 -19.97 -13.91
C PRO A 144 8.67 -20.25 -12.68
N THR A 145 8.57 -19.23 -11.80
CA THR A 145 7.65 -19.29 -10.67
C THR A 145 6.21 -19.27 -11.18
N LYS A 146 5.35 -20.08 -10.60
CA LYS A 146 3.93 -20.18 -10.94
C LYS A 146 3.06 -19.76 -9.77
N LYS A 147 1.88 -19.22 -10.07
CA LYS A 147 0.85 -18.96 -9.05
C LYS A 147 0.28 -20.29 -8.56
N ALA A 148 0.13 -20.42 -7.25
CA ALA A 148 -0.53 -21.56 -6.59
C ALA A 148 -1.98 -21.21 -6.26
N ASP A 149 -2.84 -22.23 -6.06
CA ASP A 149 -4.26 -22.01 -5.72
C ASP A 149 -4.50 -21.70 -4.24
N THR A 150 -3.42 -21.43 -3.49
CA THR A 150 -3.49 -21.02 -2.09
C THR A 150 -3.54 -19.51 -1.97
N GLN A 151 -4.27 -18.99 -0.95
CA GLN A 151 -4.26 -17.57 -0.61
C GLN A 151 -3.18 -17.28 0.42
N ALA A 152 -2.32 -16.29 0.14
CA ALA A 152 -1.25 -15.86 1.03
C ALA A 152 -1.50 -14.46 1.57
N THR A 153 -1.26 -14.26 2.88
CA THR A 153 -1.32 -12.95 3.55
C THR A 153 0.04 -12.27 3.64
N SER A 154 1.09 -12.93 3.17
CA SER A 154 2.46 -12.41 3.13
C SER A 154 3.15 -12.81 1.82
N TYR A 155 4.21 -12.10 1.51
CA TYR A 155 5.09 -12.35 0.37
C TYR A 155 6.54 -12.02 0.76
N ARG A 156 7.51 -12.25 -0.12
CA ARG A 156 8.92 -11.88 0.10
C ARG A 156 9.34 -10.79 -0.88
N SER A 157 10.40 -10.09 -0.56
CA SER A 157 11.15 -9.35 -1.57
C SER A 157 12.23 -10.23 -2.17
N LEU A 158 12.43 -10.09 -3.47
CA LEU A 158 13.51 -10.70 -4.21
C LEU A 158 14.48 -9.63 -4.69
N LEU A 159 15.77 -9.91 -4.54
CA LEU A 159 16.85 -9.14 -5.15
C LEU A 159 17.22 -9.85 -6.44
N ILE A 160 16.90 -9.25 -7.57
CA ILE A 160 16.98 -9.88 -8.90
C ILE A 160 18.13 -9.25 -9.67
N ALA A 161 19.14 -10.07 -10.03
CA ALA A 161 20.18 -9.69 -10.97
C ALA A 161 19.68 -9.79 -12.42
N GLY A 162 20.02 -8.78 -13.21
CA GLY A 162 19.59 -8.61 -14.60
C GLY A 162 20.61 -9.07 -15.65
N PRO A 163 20.37 -8.72 -16.93
CA PRO A 163 21.18 -9.17 -18.06
C PRO A 163 22.53 -8.46 -18.20
N SER A 164 22.84 -7.43 -17.39
CA SER A 164 24.15 -6.78 -17.45
C SER A 164 25.28 -7.77 -17.14
N GLU A 165 26.50 -7.50 -17.62
CA GLU A 165 27.67 -8.35 -17.35
C GLU A 165 27.88 -8.57 -15.85
N LYS A 166 27.78 -7.50 -15.04
CA LYS A 166 27.88 -7.59 -13.58
C LYS A 166 26.73 -8.38 -12.96
N GLY A 167 25.49 -8.17 -13.45
CA GLY A 167 24.32 -8.92 -13.01
C GLY A 167 24.47 -10.42 -13.26
N GLN A 168 24.95 -10.80 -14.44
CA GLN A 168 25.19 -12.20 -14.77
C GLN A 168 26.37 -12.81 -13.97
N ALA A 169 27.42 -12.04 -13.71
CA ALA A 169 28.56 -12.49 -12.91
C ALA A 169 28.13 -12.81 -11.46
N ILE A 170 27.33 -11.94 -10.81
CA ILE A 170 26.84 -12.19 -9.44
C ILE A 170 25.85 -13.35 -9.40
N ALA A 171 24.97 -13.46 -10.41
CA ALA A 171 24.03 -14.57 -10.54
C ALA A 171 24.75 -15.92 -10.62
N LYS A 172 25.86 -15.99 -11.36
CA LYS A 172 26.66 -17.19 -11.48
C LYS A 172 27.23 -17.65 -10.13
N LYS A 173 27.71 -16.73 -9.30
CA LYS A 173 28.20 -17.06 -7.94
C LYS A 173 27.09 -17.67 -7.09
N VAL A 174 25.91 -17.04 -7.06
CA VAL A 174 24.78 -17.55 -6.29
C VAL A 174 24.32 -18.93 -6.76
N ASN A 175 24.25 -19.14 -8.08
CA ASN A 175 23.86 -20.43 -8.66
C ASN A 175 24.91 -21.52 -8.40
N ALA A 176 26.18 -21.16 -8.25
CA ALA A 176 27.23 -22.05 -7.81
C ALA A 176 27.19 -22.38 -6.31
N GLY A 177 26.32 -21.73 -5.54
CA GLY A 177 26.21 -21.90 -4.08
C GLY A 177 27.27 -21.12 -3.30
N GLU A 178 27.96 -20.18 -3.93
CA GLU A 178 28.96 -19.33 -3.26
C GLU A 178 28.27 -18.32 -2.33
N THR A 179 28.90 -18.08 -1.17
CA THR A 179 28.47 -17.03 -0.25
C THR A 179 28.90 -15.67 -0.78
N LEU A 180 27.94 -14.76 -0.94
CA LEU A 180 28.23 -13.39 -1.35
C LEU A 180 28.89 -12.60 -0.22
N THR A 181 29.82 -11.73 -0.60
CA THR A 181 30.45 -10.73 0.28
C THR A 181 29.97 -9.33 -0.07
N TRP A 182 30.24 -8.36 0.81
CA TRP A 182 29.93 -6.96 0.50
C TRP A 182 30.65 -6.47 -0.75
N ASP A 183 31.90 -6.91 -0.97
CA ASP A 183 32.68 -6.54 -2.17
C ASP A 183 32.06 -7.05 -3.47
N ASP A 184 31.29 -8.12 -3.42
CA ASP A 184 30.57 -8.62 -4.59
C ASP A 184 29.38 -7.74 -5.00
N VAL A 185 28.80 -7.00 -4.06
CA VAL A 185 27.52 -6.29 -4.27
C VAL A 185 27.61 -4.76 -4.20
N LYS A 186 28.65 -4.19 -3.54
CA LYS A 186 28.78 -2.74 -3.30
C LYS A 186 28.89 -1.89 -4.57
N ASP A 187 29.51 -2.46 -5.60
CA ASP A 187 29.79 -1.76 -6.89
C ASP A 187 28.77 -2.10 -7.99
N LEU A 188 27.72 -2.87 -7.64
CA LEU A 188 26.57 -3.09 -8.51
C LEU A 188 25.65 -1.87 -8.46
N LYS A 189 25.04 -1.54 -9.58
CA LYS A 189 23.95 -0.55 -9.62
C LYS A 189 22.64 -1.21 -9.27
N TRP A 190 21.97 -0.68 -8.26
CA TRP A 190 20.73 -1.21 -7.71
C TRP A 190 19.55 -0.32 -8.09
N SER A 191 18.49 -0.87 -8.62
CA SER A 191 17.20 -0.18 -8.64
C SER A 191 16.43 -0.52 -7.37
N VAL A 192 16.07 0.52 -6.65
CA VAL A 192 15.26 0.42 -5.42
C VAL A 192 14.04 1.33 -5.56
N MET A 193 13.03 1.10 -4.72
CA MET A 193 11.85 1.94 -4.67
C MET A 193 12.00 3.03 -3.61
N ASN A 194 10.95 3.84 -3.47
CA ASN A 194 10.83 4.82 -2.42
C ASN A 194 11.09 4.19 -1.02
N PRO A 195 11.71 4.92 -0.07
CA PRO A 195 12.07 4.43 1.27
C PRO A 195 10.94 3.82 2.10
N THR A 196 9.68 4.09 1.79
CA THR A 196 8.52 3.48 2.46
C THR A 196 8.00 2.21 1.79
N SER A 197 8.61 1.80 0.68
CA SER A 197 8.24 0.54 0.00
C SER A 197 8.79 -0.66 0.75
N PRO A 198 7.96 -1.58 1.27
CA PRO A 198 8.44 -2.76 1.97
C PRO A 198 9.36 -3.60 1.08
N ALA A 199 8.88 -4.05 -0.08
CA ALA A 199 9.63 -4.95 -0.95
C ALA A 199 10.74 -4.27 -1.75
N GLY A 200 10.61 -2.97 -2.02
CA GLY A 200 11.59 -2.25 -2.84
C GLY A 200 12.69 -1.54 -2.05
N TYR A 201 12.55 -1.41 -0.72
CA TYR A 201 13.52 -0.67 0.09
C TYR A 201 13.70 -1.23 1.51
N ILE A 202 12.63 -1.36 2.32
CA ILE A 202 12.73 -1.66 3.74
C ILE A 202 13.35 -3.04 3.96
N TYR A 203 12.73 -4.07 3.43
CA TYR A 203 13.21 -5.45 3.60
C TYR A 203 14.52 -5.73 2.84
N PRO A 204 14.78 -5.18 1.65
CA PRO A 204 16.13 -5.15 1.06
C PRO A 204 17.20 -4.53 1.96
N THR A 205 16.89 -3.42 2.66
CA THR A 205 17.81 -2.82 3.64
C THR A 205 18.08 -3.78 4.79
N LEU A 206 17.04 -4.42 5.33
CA LEU A 206 17.19 -5.42 6.39
C LEU A 206 18.01 -6.64 5.92
N TRP A 207 17.80 -7.08 4.69
CA TRP A 207 18.58 -8.17 4.11
C TRP A 207 20.07 -7.81 3.98
N LEU A 208 20.38 -6.62 3.45
CA LEU A 208 21.76 -6.12 3.38
C LEU A 208 22.39 -6.01 4.79
N ASN A 209 21.60 -5.58 5.78
CA ASN A 209 22.09 -5.46 7.15
C ASN A 209 22.36 -6.82 7.77
N LYS A 210 21.45 -7.75 7.65
CA LYS A 210 21.58 -9.12 8.17
C LYS A 210 22.76 -9.88 7.51
N THR A 211 22.97 -9.64 6.20
CA THR A 211 23.97 -10.38 5.43
C THR A 211 25.36 -9.77 5.52
N PHE A 212 25.47 -8.44 5.49
CA PHE A 212 26.74 -7.72 5.35
C PHE A 212 26.99 -6.67 6.43
N GLY A 213 26.03 -6.40 7.35
CA GLY A 213 26.12 -5.28 8.29
C GLY A 213 26.04 -3.91 7.58
N LYS A 214 25.41 -3.85 6.39
CA LYS A 214 25.31 -2.70 5.52
C LYS A 214 23.84 -2.39 5.19
N THR A 215 23.60 -1.22 4.58
CA THR A 215 22.27 -0.75 4.23
C THR A 215 22.25 -0.30 2.76
N ILE A 216 21.06 0.00 2.23
CA ILE A 216 20.93 0.64 0.91
C ILE A 216 21.68 1.98 0.88
N LYS A 217 21.78 2.72 2.00
CA LYS A 217 22.55 3.96 2.07
C LYS A 217 24.04 3.76 1.81
N ASP A 218 24.61 2.61 2.22
CA ASP A 218 26.03 2.28 1.99
C ASP A 218 26.34 2.02 0.50
N LEU A 219 25.33 1.79 -0.34
CA LEU A 219 25.51 1.71 -1.80
C LEU A 219 25.75 3.10 -2.43
N GLY A 220 25.42 4.18 -1.72
CA GLY A 220 25.62 5.56 -2.19
C GLY A 220 24.94 5.81 -3.54
N ASN A 221 25.71 6.33 -4.51
CA ASN A 221 25.22 6.61 -5.86
C ASN A 221 24.88 5.37 -6.69
N ASN A 222 25.19 4.18 -6.20
CA ASN A 222 24.82 2.93 -6.85
C ASN A 222 23.37 2.52 -6.54
N ALA A 223 22.72 3.13 -5.56
CA ALA A 223 21.29 2.96 -5.30
C ALA A 223 20.47 4.01 -6.08
N VAL A 224 19.76 3.56 -7.11
CA VAL A 224 18.92 4.40 -7.98
C VAL A 224 17.45 4.20 -7.60
N ILE A 225 16.78 5.26 -7.17
CA ILE A 225 15.35 5.23 -6.87
C ILE A 225 14.57 5.22 -8.19
N SER A 226 13.63 4.30 -8.32
CA SER A 226 12.68 4.21 -9.43
C SER A 226 11.27 4.55 -8.95
N ASP A 227 10.50 5.23 -9.81
CA ASP A 227 9.17 5.73 -9.46
C ASP A 227 8.11 4.61 -9.47
N SER A 228 8.33 3.57 -10.28
CA SER A 228 7.46 2.39 -10.37
C SER A 228 8.28 1.12 -10.60
N TYR A 229 7.70 -0.06 -10.33
CA TYR A 229 8.35 -1.32 -10.68
C TYR A 229 8.48 -1.51 -12.20
N GLY A 230 7.58 -0.93 -13.00
CA GLY A 230 7.71 -0.94 -14.46
C GLY A 230 8.99 -0.21 -14.91
N SER A 231 9.22 1.01 -14.41
CA SER A 231 10.43 1.77 -14.72
C SER A 231 11.69 1.09 -14.18
N ALA A 232 11.61 0.43 -13.03
CA ALA A 232 12.70 -0.35 -12.44
C ALA A 232 13.09 -1.55 -13.32
N PHE A 233 12.10 -2.31 -13.82
CA PHE A 233 12.35 -3.42 -14.76
C PHE A 233 12.86 -2.94 -16.12
N ALA A 234 12.40 -1.80 -16.63
CA ALA A 234 12.95 -1.21 -17.85
C ALA A 234 14.43 -0.86 -17.70
N ARG A 235 14.84 -0.30 -16.55
CA ARG A 235 16.26 -0.04 -16.23
C ARG A 235 17.07 -1.31 -16.13
N LEU A 236 16.51 -2.38 -15.52
CA LEU A 236 17.16 -3.68 -15.42
C LEU A 236 17.36 -4.30 -16.81
N ALA A 237 16.31 -4.28 -17.63
CA ALA A 237 16.33 -4.84 -19.00
C ALA A 237 17.35 -4.13 -19.91
N SER A 238 17.47 -2.80 -19.77
CA SER A 238 18.43 -1.99 -20.54
C SER A 238 19.87 -2.05 -20.00
N GLY A 239 20.11 -2.71 -18.87
CA GLY A 239 21.42 -2.76 -18.22
C GLY A 239 21.86 -1.45 -17.55
N GLN A 240 20.94 -0.49 -17.35
CA GLN A 240 21.20 0.72 -16.57
C GLN A 240 21.44 0.42 -15.09
N VAL A 241 20.85 -0.67 -14.59
CA VAL A 241 21.08 -1.22 -13.26
C VAL A 241 21.40 -2.72 -13.37
N ASP A 242 22.18 -3.22 -12.42
CA ASP A 242 22.61 -4.62 -12.36
C ASP A 242 21.67 -5.49 -11.54
N VAL A 243 21.04 -4.87 -10.52
CA VAL A 243 20.15 -5.51 -9.54
C VAL A 243 18.89 -4.69 -9.34
N LEU A 244 17.79 -5.37 -9.12
CA LEU A 244 16.48 -4.80 -8.78
C LEU A 244 15.95 -5.41 -7.48
N ALA A 245 15.52 -4.57 -6.55
CA ALA A 245 14.74 -4.98 -5.37
C ALA A 245 13.24 -4.91 -5.68
N THR A 246 12.52 -6.03 -5.56
CA THR A 246 11.11 -6.12 -5.95
C THR A 246 10.35 -7.16 -5.14
N TYR A 247 9.01 -7.14 -5.23
CA TYR A 247 8.14 -8.17 -4.63
C TYR A 247 8.26 -9.52 -5.38
N ALA A 248 8.04 -10.62 -4.67
CA ALA A 248 8.01 -11.96 -5.26
C ALA A 248 6.60 -12.31 -5.81
N ASP A 249 6.43 -12.90 -7.01
CA ASP A 249 7.47 -12.86 -8.02
C ASP A 249 7.06 -11.90 -9.13
N ALA A 250 7.63 -10.71 -9.10
CA ALA A 250 7.30 -9.64 -10.05
C ALA A 250 7.68 -10.01 -11.50
N ARG A 251 8.53 -11.01 -11.71
CA ARG A 251 8.88 -11.48 -13.05
C ARG A 251 7.65 -12.00 -13.80
N THR A 252 6.74 -12.67 -13.09
CA THR A 252 5.47 -13.14 -13.67
C THR A 252 4.63 -11.99 -14.25
N ASP A 253 4.59 -10.86 -13.55
CA ASP A 253 3.82 -9.69 -13.99
C ASP A 253 4.51 -8.92 -15.13
N GLN A 254 5.83 -9.08 -15.27
CA GLN A 254 6.64 -8.39 -16.28
C GLN A 254 7.03 -9.27 -17.48
N GLU A 255 6.70 -10.56 -17.47
CA GLU A 255 7.10 -11.52 -18.47
C GLU A 255 6.78 -11.07 -19.91
N LYS A 256 5.53 -10.65 -20.12
CA LYS A 256 5.10 -10.17 -21.44
C LYS A 256 5.80 -8.86 -21.82
N LYS A 257 5.89 -7.90 -20.88
CA LYS A 257 6.53 -6.59 -21.11
C LYS A 257 8.02 -6.73 -21.38
N TRP A 258 8.69 -7.75 -20.83
CA TRP A 258 10.11 -8.00 -21.00
C TRP A 258 10.50 -8.10 -22.47
N ASN A 259 9.75 -8.88 -23.24
CA ASN A 259 9.97 -9.02 -24.67
C ASN A 259 9.32 -7.90 -25.49
N GLU A 260 8.03 -7.58 -25.21
CA GLU A 260 7.26 -6.68 -26.06
C GLU A 260 7.61 -5.20 -25.86
N SER A 261 7.86 -4.77 -24.62
CA SER A 261 8.07 -3.35 -24.28
C SER A 261 9.52 -3.01 -24.00
N TYR A 262 10.31 -3.94 -23.40
CA TYR A 262 11.70 -3.68 -23.07
C TYR A 262 12.67 -4.27 -24.13
N SER A 263 12.12 -4.81 -25.24
CA SER A 263 12.85 -5.26 -26.42
C SER A 263 13.92 -6.31 -26.11
N ARG A 264 13.62 -7.23 -25.19
CA ARG A 264 14.52 -8.36 -24.90
C ARG A 264 14.17 -9.56 -25.80
N GLU A 265 15.19 -10.23 -26.32
CA GLU A 265 15.01 -11.41 -27.18
C GLU A 265 14.79 -12.69 -26.36
N MET A 266 15.50 -12.82 -25.25
CA MET A 266 15.38 -13.95 -24.33
C MET A 266 14.28 -13.65 -23.29
N SER A 267 13.76 -14.71 -22.66
CA SER A 267 12.75 -14.54 -21.60
C SER A 267 13.34 -13.92 -20.33
N ILE A 268 12.50 -13.28 -19.54
CA ILE A 268 12.90 -12.73 -18.22
C ILE A 268 13.47 -13.84 -17.31
N TRP A 269 13.00 -15.07 -17.47
CA TRP A 269 13.44 -16.21 -16.68
C TRP A 269 14.85 -16.70 -17.04
N GLU A 270 15.27 -16.54 -18.30
CA GLU A 270 16.62 -16.86 -18.76
C GLU A 270 17.61 -15.77 -18.38
N GLU A 271 17.21 -14.50 -18.50
CA GLU A 271 18.11 -13.36 -18.31
C GLU A 271 18.22 -12.87 -16.87
N THR A 272 17.33 -13.33 -15.97
CA THR A 272 17.35 -12.88 -14.58
C THR A 272 17.50 -14.02 -13.59
N ASN A 273 18.16 -13.72 -12.48
CA ASN A 273 18.35 -14.66 -11.37
C ASN A 273 18.18 -13.95 -10.03
N VAL A 274 17.59 -14.63 -9.07
CA VAL A 274 17.52 -14.15 -7.69
C VAL A 274 18.87 -14.27 -7.03
N ILE A 275 19.34 -13.21 -6.38
CA ILE A 275 20.60 -13.18 -5.63
C ILE A 275 20.41 -13.01 -4.13
N GLY A 276 19.20 -12.65 -3.71
CA GLY A 276 18.83 -12.51 -2.30
C GLY A 276 17.33 -12.61 -2.13
N VAL A 277 16.93 -13.14 -0.98
CA VAL A 277 15.52 -13.29 -0.58
C VAL A 277 15.36 -12.73 0.83
N THR A 278 14.34 -11.91 1.05
CA THR A 278 14.10 -11.30 2.36
C THR A 278 13.22 -12.19 3.25
N ASP A 279 13.10 -11.81 4.52
CA ASP A 279 12.04 -12.34 5.39
C ASP A 279 10.65 -11.97 4.83
N ALA A 280 9.60 -12.65 5.32
CA ALA A 280 8.23 -12.45 4.85
C ALA A 280 7.70 -11.04 5.18
N ILE A 281 6.96 -10.46 4.25
CA ILE A 281 6.35 -9.13 4.29
C ILE A 281 4.84 -9.31 4.34
N TYR A 282 4.15 -8.65 5.25
CA TYR A 282 2.69 -8.61 5.24
C TYR A 282 2.17 -7.89 4.00
N ASN A 283 1.02 -8.35 3.49
CA ASN A 283 0.40 -7.77 2.31
C ASN A 283 -0.09 -6.33 2.54
N ASP A 284 -0.41 -5.68 1.42
CA ASP A 284 -0.91 -4.32 1.36
C ASP A 284 -2.23 -4.16 2.12
N THR A 285 -2.52 -2.96 2.54
CA THR A 285 -3.72 -2.62 3.30
C THR A 285 -4.73 -1.86 2.45
N VAL A 286 -6.01 -2.02 2.78
CA VAL A 286 -7.00 -0.97 2.55
C VAL A 286 -7.16 -0.26 3.89
N SER A 287 -6.73 0.98 3.95
CA SER A 287 -6.75 1.81 5.15
C SER A 287 -7.71 2.98 4.99
N VAL A 288 -8.27 3.46 6.09
CA VAL A 288 -9.18 4.60 6.11
C VAL A 288 -8.64 5.71 6.99
N SER A 289 -8.97 6.95 6.65
CA SER A 289 -8.58 8.10 7.45
C SER A 289 -9.37 8.18 8.76
N LYS A 290 -8.67 8.32 9.88
CA LYS A 290 -9.29 8.61 11.19
C LYS A 290 -9.89 10.03 11.25
N LYS A 291 -9.55 10.92 10.31
CA LYS A 291 -10.06 12.28 10.20
C LYS A 291 -11.18 12.42 9.16
N SER A 292 -11.47 11.35 8.41
CA SER A 292 -12.58 11.38 7.47
C SER A 292 -13.91 11.65 8.19
N LYS A 293 -14.68 12.56 7.63
CA LYS A 293 -16.05 12.83 8.10
C LYS A 293 -17.07 11.88 7.46
N THR A 294 -16.66 11.20 6.40
CA THR A 294 -17.45 10.24 5.62
C THR A 294 -17.41 8.84 6.24
N VAL A 295 -16.24 8.46 6.76
CA VAL A 295 -15.98 7.08 7.21
C VAL A 295 -16.35 6.93 8.68
N THR A 296 -17.67 6.78 8.95
CA THR A 296 -18.20 6.44 10.29
C THR A 296 -17.93 4.97 10.62
N PRO A 297 -18.06 4.52 11.88
CA PRO A 297 -17.92 3.10 12.25
C PRO A 297 -18.82 2.16 11.43
N GLU A 298 -20.08 2.59 11.20
CA GLU A 298 -21.06 1.83 10.43
C GLU A 298 -20.66 1.77 8.95
N PHE A 299 -20.20 2.89 8.40
CA PHE A 299 -19.72 2.94 7.02
C PHE A 299 -18.44 2.12 6.81
N LYS A 300 -17.50 2.07 7.79
CA LYS A 300 -16.33 1.19 7.72
C LYS A 300 -16.74 -0.26 7.53
N THR A 301 -17.71 -0.74 8.31
CA THR A 301 -18.21 -2.10 8.18
C THR A 301 -18.84 -2.36 6.80
N ALA A 302 -19.64 -1.43 6.31
CA ALA A 302 -20.24 -1.53 4.98
C ALA A 302 -19.17 -1.51 3.87
N LEU A 303 -18.16 -0.65 3.98
CA LEU A 303 -17.06 -0.55 3.03
C LEU A 303 -16.20 -1.81 3.00
N ALA A 304 -15.87 -2.37 4.18
CA ALA A 304 -15.12 -3.62 4.28
C ALA A 304 -15.87 -4.77 3.59
N ASN A 305 -17.14 -4.93 3.92
CA ASN A 305 -17.99 -5.97 3.31
C ASN A 305 -18.12 -5.75 1.79
N ALA A 306 -18.32 -4.51 1.34
CA ALA A 306 -18.42 -4.19 -0.07
C ALA A 306 -17.15 -4.59 -0.84
N LEU A 307 -15.96 -4.25 -0.34
CA LEU A 307 -14.69 -4.60 -0.97
C LEU A 307 -14.45 -6.11 -0.97
N MET A 308 -14.76 -6.81 0.12
CA MET A 308 -14.66 -8.28 0.18
C MET A 308 -15.62 -8.97 -0.80
N GLU A 309 -16.84 -8.45 -0.97
CA GLU A 309 -17.79 -9.00 -1.95
C GLU A 309 -17.38 -8.68 -3.40
N ILE A 310 -16.89 -7.46 -3.66
CA ILE A 310 -16.36 -7.07 -4.98
C ILE A 310 -15.22 -8.02 -5.38
N ALA A 311 -14.29 -8.31 -4.46
CA ALA A 311 -13.16 -9.19 -4.72
C ALA A 311 -13.54 -10.63 -5.11
N LYS A 312 -14.79 -11.07 -4.84
CA LYS A 312 -15.31 -12.37 -5.26
C LYS A 312 -15.84 -12.39 -6.70
N THR A 313 -16.15 -11.22 -7.26
CA THR A 313 -16.69 -11.10 -8.61
C THR A 313 -15.58 -11.11 -9.66
N GLU A 314 -15.88 -11.56 -10.88
CA GLU A 314 -14.90 -11.58 -11.97
C GLU A 314 -14.42 -10.16 -12.35
N GLU A 315 -15.30 -9.16 -12.30
CA GLU A 315 -14.96 -7.78 -12.58
C GLU A 315 -14.10 -7.18 -11.46
N GLY A 316 -14.49 -7.41 -10.20
CA GLY A 316 -13.74 -6.96 -9.04
C GLY A 316 -12.34 -7.59 -8.95
N LYS A 317 -12.19 -8.87 -9.29
CA LYS A 317 -10.87 -9.52 -9.39
C LYS A 317 -9.96 -8.82 -10.40
N LYS A 318 -10.50 -8.39 -11.54
CA LYS A 318 -9.71 -7.62 -12.53
C LYS A 318 -9.24 -6.28 -11.99
N VAL A 319 -10.09 -5.61 -11.21
CA VAL A 319 -9.75 -4.33 -10.57
C VAL A 319 -8.60 -4.50 -9.57
N ILE A 320 -8.74 -5.43 -8.62
CA ILE A 320 -7.76 -5.59 -7.55
C ILE A 320 -6.47 -6.24 -8.02
N ALA A 321 -6.49 -6.93 -9.16
CA ALA A 321 -5.31 -7.54 -9.77
C ALA A 321 -4.24 -6.52 -10.18
N VAL A 322 -4.57 -5.22 -10.26
CA VAL A 322 -3.58 -4.16 -10.52
C VAL A 322 -2.43 -4.17 -9.49
N TYR A 323 -2.70 -4.61 -8.26
CA TYR A 323 -1.69 -4.81 -7.21
C TYR A 323 -1.42 -6.29 -6.93
N SER A 324 -1.77 -7.17 -7.85
CA SER A 324 -1.67 -8.63 -7.67
C SER A 324 -2.46 -9.15 -6.46
N HIS A 325 -3.52 -8.42 -6.07
CA HIS A 325 -4.43 -8.87 -5.03
C HIS A 325 -5.43 -9.90 -5.59
N GLU A 326 -5.80 -10.87 -4.76
CA GLU A 326 -6.78 -11.91 -5.08
C GLU A 326 -8.04 -11.78 -4.23
N GLY A 327 -7.96 -11.09 -3.10
CA GLY A 327 -9.04 -10.89 -2.18
C GLY A 327 -8.66 -10.02 -1.00
N TYR A 328 -9.55 -9.95 -0.02
CA TYR A 328 -9.36 -9.17 1.21
C TYR A 328 -9.83 -9.92 2.43
N GLN A 329 -9.18 -9.67 3.57
CA GLN A 329 -9.57 -10.12 4.91
C GLN A 329 -9.59 -8.93 5.86
N LEU A 330 -10.43 -9.00 6.91
CA LEU A 330 -10.39 -8.00 7.98
C LEU A 330 -9.01 -7.99 8.62
N ALA A 331 -8.50 -6.81 8.90
CA ALA A 331 -7.20 -6.61 9.52
C ALA A 331 -7.30 -5.76 10.79
N LYS A 332 -6.29 -5.90 11.65
CA LYS A 332 -6.14 -5.12 12.88
C LYS A 332 -4.79 -4.41 12.86
N ASP A 333 -4.70 -3.30 13.55
CA ASP A 333 -3.47 -2.53 13.69
C ASP A 333 -2.29 -3.39 14.19
N ALA A 334 -2.55 -4.28 15.17
CA ALA A 334 -1.54 -5.19 15.74
C ALA A 334 -0.94 -6.20 14.72
N ASP A 335 -1.64 -6.50 13.63
CA ASP A 335 -1.13 -7.39 12.57
C ASP A 335 0.11 -6.80 11.88
N TYR A 336 0.28 -5.48 11.96
CA TYR A 336 1.37 -4.73 11.34
C TYR A 336 2.49 -4.30 12.31
N ASP A 337 2.49 -4.79 13.56
CA ASP A 337 3.51 -4.43 14.54
C ASP A 337 4.92 -4.91 14.14
N ASN A 338 5.04 -6.03 13.44
CA ASN A 338 6.32 -6.48 12.92
C ASN A 338 6.86 -5.58 11.81
N GLU A 339 5.98 -5.06 10.95
CA GLU A 339 6.34 -4.07 9.94
C GLU A 339 6.80 -2.76 10.59
N ALA A 340 6.12 -2.29 11.64
CA ALA A 340 6.54 -1.11 12.40
C ALA A 340 7.94 -1.29 13.00
N LYS A 341 8.22 -2.46 13.60
CA LYS A 341 9.54 -2.80 14.11
C LYS A 341 10.60 -2.82 13.00
N ALA A 342 10.27 -3.40 11.84
CA ALA A 342 11.17 -3.43 10.68
C ALA A 342 11.56 -2.02 10.22
N GLN A 343 10.60 -1.12 10.13
CA GLN A 343 10.85 0.28 9.78
C GLN A 343 11.66 1.02 10.84
N ASP A 344 11.38 0.81 12.13
CA ASP A 344 12.15 1.42 13.22
C ASP A 344 13.61 0.96 13.19
N ILE A 345 13.86 -0.33 12.90
CA ILE A 345 15.23 -0.83 12.71
C ILE A 345 15.88 -0.08 11.54
N VAL A 346 15.23 0.00 10.38
CA VAL A 346 15.80 0.67 9.19
C VAL A 346 16.07 2.16 9.44
N LYS A 347 15.20 2.87 10.16
CA LYS A 347 15.42 4.27 10.53
C LYS A 347 16.64 4.45 11.43
N ASN A 348 16.88 3.49 12.32
CA ASN A 348 17.97 3.54 13.31
C ASN A 348 19.28 2.94 12.79
N LEU A 349 19.29 2.29 11.65
CA LEU A 349 20.52 1.86 10.97
C LEU A 349 21.27 3.09 10.45
N LYS A 350 22.50 3.28 10.95
CA LYS A 350 23.39 4.41 10.61
C LYS A 350 24.02 4.23 9.23
#